data_4d9b30abb32f8bd00cacce283ef4ed6b
#
_entry.id   4d9b30abb32f8bd00cacce283ef4ed6b
#
_cell.length_a   1.000
_cell.length_b   1.000
_cell.length_c   1.000
_cell.angle_alpha   90.00
_cell.angle_beta   90.00
_cell.angle_gamma   90.00
#
_symmetry.space_group_name_H-M   'P 1'
#
loop_
_entity.id
_entity.type
_entity.pdbx_description
1 polymer ?
#
loop_
_entity_poly.entity_id
_entity_poly.type
_entity_poly.pdbx_seq_one_letter_code
_entity_poly.pdbx_strand_id
1 'polypeptide(L)'
;RGKRPHSHRRVLLDRPRLLLPSEFTNACAFCADRYFDTPPEKSRLVKGLDSKFHIIEGLPAASMHDMVAEFRRIPNLFEIVSYDYWHENHNHYPTESQNRRMADYLASAEGYDHVLHVVKMRLEASGENHLETIPDDALLQYANGLFAGGHDVIVARRHYVDGATRTDQNASAGTLSVAEHRAYIGYTIAALKDLYNLNPAVKYVTAFQNWLKPAGASFDHLHKQLVAVDEYGVQIEAEAARVAANPAIYRQILHYVGHRQMMILGNDYAVGFADFGHRYQTIAVWPLGPALLPWEYTREQVDGISDVLHALHCAVGPAVPTNEEWYHRPVDLDVPMRFRILLKQRTSTLAGFEGSTRIYLNSVDPWTLRDEMVELLE
;
A
#
# COMPACT_ATOMS: atom_id res chain seq x y z
N ARG A 1 9.10 -1.37 32.02
CA ARG A 1 8.45 -0.20 31.42
C ARG A 1 7.01 -0.15 31.90
N GLY A 2 6.48 1.04 32.27
CA GLY A 2 5.12 1.18 32.77
C GLY A 2 4.09 0.80 31.70
N LYS A 3 3.05 0.07 32.10
CA LYS A 3 1.88 -0.18 31.27
C LYS A 3 0.96 1.04 31.31
N ARG A 4 0.55 1.55 30.16
CA ARG A 4 -0.58 2.50 30.09
C ARG A 4 -1.89 1.73 30.26
N PRO A 5 -2.95 2.33 30.82
CA PRO A 5 -4.28 1.75 30.78
C PRO A 5 -4.67 1.45 29.32
N HIS A 6 -5.39 0.36 29.08
CA HIS A 6 -5.79 -0.05 27.75
C HIS A 6 -6.45 1.12 27.01
N SER A 7 -5.88 1.53 25.88
CA SER A 7 -6.59 2.33 24.91
C SER A 7 -7.55 1.40 24.15
N HIS A 8 -8.82 1.81 24.04
CA HIS A 8 -9.82 1.01 23.35
C HIS A 8 -9.36 0.73 21.90
N ARG A 9 -9.47 -0.53 21.45
CA ARG A 9 -9.18 -0.95 20.08
C ARG A 9 -10.05 -0.24 19.03
N ARG A 10 -11.23 0.25 19.43
CA ARG A 10 -12.15 0.95 18.54
C ARG A 10 -11.93 2.45 18.66
N VAL A 11 -11.40 3.04 17.62
CA VAL A 11 -11.51 4.47 17.41
C VAL A 11 -12.96 4.73 17.01
N LEU A 12 -13.64 5.61 17.73
CA LEU A 12 -14.97 6.09 17.30
C LEU A 12 -14.73 6.90 16.03
N LEU A 13 -14.93 6.26 14.90
CA LEU A 13 -15.12 6.95 13.63
C LEU A 13 -16.42 7.74 13.70
N ASP A 14 -16.62 8.67 12.76
CA ASP A 14 -17.85 9.46 12.67
C ASP A 14 -19.10 8.58 12.85
N ARG A 15 -20.16 9.13 13.46
CA ARG A 15 -21.37 8.34 13.73
C ARG A 15 -21.87 7.70 12.43
N PRO A 16 -21.98 6.36 12.38
CA PRO A 16 -22.39 5.67 11.18
C PRO A 16 -23.81 6.11 10.78
N ARG A 17 -23.98 6.46 9.53
CA ARG A 17 -25.28 6.81 8.90
C ARG A 17 -25.65 5.79 7.82
N LEU A 18 -26.88 5.84 7.37
CA LEU A 18 -27.30 5.04 6.21
C LEU A 18 -26.54 5.50 4.94
N LEU A 19 -26.15 4.55 4.13
CA LEU A 19 -25.59 4.78 2.81
C LEU A 19 -26.68 5.17 1.82
N LEU A 20 -26.39 6.19 1.00
CA LEU A 20 -27.21 6.49 -0.18
C LEU A 20 -26.76 5.57 -1.34
N PRO A 21 -27.66 5.14 -2.23
CA PRO A 21 -27.29 4.26 -3.36
C PRO A 21 -26.15 4.79 -4.23
N SER A 22 -26.09 6.12 -4.45
CA SER A 22 -25.01 6.76 -5.21
C SER A 22 -23.65 6.70 -4.53
N GLU A 23 -23.57 6.52 -3.22
CA GLU A 23 -22.30 6.50 -2.50
C GLU A 23 -21.52 5.20 -2.70
N PHE A 24 -22.15 4.13 -3.18
CA PHE A 24 -21.44 2.88 -3.48
C PHE A 24 -20.37 3.06 -4.55
N THR A 25 -20.60 3.93 -5.50
CA THR A 25 -19.73 4.14 -6.67
C THR A 25 -19.12 5.55 -6.72
N ASN A 26 -19.48 6.46 -5.77
CA ASN A 26 -19.10 7.88 -5.79
C ASN A 26 -18.70 8.46 -4.42
N ALA A 27 -18.31 7.64 -3.46
CA ALA A 27 -17.96 8.11 -2.11
C ALA A 27 -16.63 8.90 -2.06
N CYS A 28 -15.66 8.55 -2.92
CA CYS A 28 -14.35 9.22 -2.98
C CYS A 28 -13.76 9.12 -4.39
N ALA A 29 -12.63 9.81 -4.63
CA ALA A 29 -11.96 9.83 -5.93
C ALA A 29 -11.55 8.43 -6.46
N PHE A 30 -11.42 7.42 -5.60
CA PHE A 30 -11.09 6.05 -6.01
C PHE A 30 -12.30 5.23 -6.46
N CYS A 31 -13.52 5.69 -6.20
CA CYS A 31 -14.75 5.00 -6.60
C CYS A 31 -14.98 5.00 -8.11
N ALA A 32 -15.74 4.02 -8.60
CA ALA A 32 -15.89 3.74 -10.02
C ALA A 32 -16.43 4.92 -10.84
N ASP A 33 -17.42 5.68 -10.34
CA ASP A 33 -17.99 6.83 -11.04
C ASP A 33 -17.05 8.05 -11.05
N ARG A 34 -15.88 7.94 -10.38
CA ARG A 34 -14.89 9.01 -10.26
C ARG A 34 -13.51 8.62 -10.80
N TYR A 35 -13.43 7.63 -11.65
CA TYR A 35 -12.16 7.18 -12.23
C TYR A 35 -11.39 8.29 -12.94
N PHE A 36 -12.09 9.26 -13.53
CA PHE A 36 -11.48 10.42 -14.19
C PHE A 36 -10.97 11.50 -13.23
N ASP A 37 -11.23 11.38 -11.92
CA ASP A 37 -10.60 12.22 -10.89
C ASP A 37 -9.24 11.67 -10.40
N THR A 38 -8.77 10.57 -10.99
CA THR A 38 -7.47 9.96 -10.71
C THR A 38 -6.62 9.94 -11.97
N PRO A 39 -5.29 9.92 -11.88
CA PRO A 39 -4.44 9.81 -13.07
C PRO A 39 -4.77 8.60 -13.95
N PRO A 40 -4.40 8.63 -15.25
CA PRO A 40 -4.55 7.50 -16.16
C PRO A 40 -3.92 6.22 -15.59
N GLU A 41 -4.68 5.12 -15.62
CA GLU A 41 -4.21 3.84 -15.07
C GLU A 41 -2.95 3.33 -15.78
N LYS A 42 -1.93 2.92 -15.02
CA LYS A 42 -0.80 2.16 -15.56
C LYS A 42 -1.26 0.77 -16.01
N SER A 43 -2.09 0.14 -15.18
CA SER A 43 -2.69 -1.16 -15.44
C SER A 43 -3.89 -1.39 -14.52
N ARG A 44 -4.68 -2.42 -14.82
CA ARG A 44 -5.73 -2.94 -13.94
C ARG A 44 -5.69 -4.45 -13.87
N LEU A 45 -6.19 -4.98 -12.78
CA LEU A 45 -6.39 -6.40 -12.60
C LEU A 45 -7.88 -6.70 -12.77
N VAL A 46 -8.23 -7.55 -13.72
CA VAL A 46 -9.61 -7.96 -14.02
C VAL A 46 -9.77 -9.45 -13.74
N LYS A 47 -10.97 -9.86 -13.33
CA LYS A 47 -11.31 -11.27 -13.17
C LYS A 47 -11.92 -11.79 -14.48
N GLY A 48 -11.24 -12.75 -15.11
CA GLY A 48 -11.70 -13.38 -16.34
C GLY A 48 -12.86 -14.37 -16.12
N LEU A 49 -13.45 -14.82 -17.20
CA LEU A 49 -14.50 -15.85 -17.20
C LEU A 49 -14.00 -17.20 -16.63
N ASP A 50 -12.70 -17.45 -16.72
CA ASP A 50 -12.02 -18.61 -16.11
C ASP A 50 -11.80 -18.44 -14.60
N SER A 51 -12.34 -17.40 -14.00
CA SER A 51 -12.16 -16.99 -12.59
C SER A 51 -10.73 -16.64 -12.18
N LYS A 52 -9.80 -16.54 -13.15
CA LYS A 52 -8.43 -16.08 -12.91
C LYS A 52 -8.33 -14.57 -13.05
N PHE A 53 -7.31 -14.01 -12.43
CA PHE A 53 -7.00 -12.59 -12.53
C PHE A 53 -5.99 -12.35 -13.66
N HIS A 54 -6.28 -11.35 -14.50
CA HIS A 54 -5.46 -10.94 -15.63
C HIS A 54 -5.11 -9.47 -15.54
N ILE A 55 -3.88 -9.12 -15.87
CA ILE A 55 -3.43 -7.72 -15.92
C ILE A 55 -3.72 -7.18 -17.31
N ILE A 56 -4.38 -6.03 -17.37
CA ILE A 56 -4.61 -5.24 -18.59
C ILE A 56 -3.82 -3.94 -18.45
N GLU A 57 -3.03 -3.62 -19.46
CA GLU A 57 -2.22 -2.40 -19.53
C GLU A 57 -2.67 -1.52 -20.71
N GLY A 58 -2.35 -0.23 -20.64
CA GLY A 58 -2.56 0.69 -21.76
C GLY A 58 -4.02 0.95 -22.12
N LEU A 59 -4.95 0.83 -21.17
CA LEU A 59 -6.38 1.05 -21.42
C LEU A 59 -6.64 2.51 -21.84
N PRO A 60 -7.31 2.76 -22.98
CA PRO A 60 -7.72 4.12 -23.37
C PRO A 60 -8.84 4.65 -22.48
N ALA A 61 -8.98 5.97 -22.40
CA ALA A 61 -10.00 6.64 -21.58
C ALA A 61 -11.42 6.17 -21.90
N ALA A 62 -11.75 6.04 -23.19
CA ALA A 62 -13.06 5.59 -23.65
C ALA A 62 -13.46 4.20 -23.14
N SER A 63 -12.50 3.33 -22.85
CA SER A 63 -12.73 1.96 -22.34
C SER A 63 -12.64 1.83 -20.83
N MET A 64 -12.56 2.91 -20.10
CA MET A 64 -12.35 2.90 -18.64
C MET A 64 -13.43 2.10 -17.89
N HIS A 65 -14.67 2.09 -18.41
CA HIS A 65 -15.82 1.41 -17.80
C HIS A 65 -16.26 0.12 -18.52
N ASP A 66 -15.54 -0.32 -19.57
CA ASP A 66 -15.93 -1.51 -20.36
C ASP A 66 -15.77 -2.82 -19.58
N MET A 67 -14.94 -2.82 -18.55
CA MET A 67 -14.70 -3.99 -17.70
C MET A 67 -14.49 -3.61 -16.24
N VAL A 68 -14.88 -4.50 -15.35
CA VAL A 68 -14.71 -4.32 -13.90
C VAL A 68 -13.25 -4.46 -13.54
N ALA A 69 -12.65 -3.40 -12.99
CA ALA A 69 -11.34 -3.45 -12.39
C ALA A 69 -11.44 -3.97 -10.95
N GLU A 70 -10.92 -5.16 -10.67
CA GLU A 70 -10.83 -5.65 -9.28
C GLU A 70 -9.78 -4.86 -8.49
N PHE A 71 -8.70 -4.50 -9.16
CA PHE A 71 -7.68 -3.57 -8.65
C PHE A 71 -7.17 -2.68 -9.78
N ARG A 72 -6.92 -1.42 -9.47
CA ARG A 72 -6.34 -0.43 -10.38
C ARG A 72 -4.97 -0.02 -9.89
N ARG A 73 -3.97 0.03 -10.77
CA ARG A 73 -2.68 0.67 -10.49
C ARG A 73 -2.65 2.03 -11.18
N ILE A 74 -2.65 3.08 -10.40
CA ILE A 74 -2.62 4.47 -10.86
C ILE A 74 -1.38 5.18 -10.30
N PRO A 75 -0.81 6.16 -10.99
CA PRO A 75 0.12 7.10 -10.37
C PRO A 75 -0.56 7.86 -9.24
N ASN A 76 0.18 8.23 -8.21
CA ASN A 76 -0.37 9.11 -7.20
C ASN A 76 -0.44 10.54 -7.73
N LEU A 77 -1.58 11.20 -7.59
CA LEU A 77 -1.74 12.60 -8.00
C LEU A 77 -0.81 13.54 -7.22
N PHE A 78 -0.55 13.21 -5.95
CA PHE A 78 0.33 13.95 -5.05
C PHE A 78 1.51 13.06 -4.64
N GLU A 79 2.53 13.03 -5.50
CA GLU A 79 3.71 12.19 -5.29
C GLU A 79 4.53 12.66 -4.08
N ILE A 80 4.99 11.72 -3.25
CA ILE A 80 5.92 11.99 -2.13
C ILE A 80 7.29 12.38 -2.68
N VAL A 81 7.76 11.69 -3.71
CA VAL A 81 8.94 12.05 -4.51
C VAL A 81 8.44 12.29 -5.92
N SER A 82 8.40 13.55 -6.35
CA SER A 82 7.76 13.94 -7.60
C SER A 82 8.56 13.51 -8.83
N TYR A 83 7.87 13.43 -9.98
CA TYR A 83 8.53 13.28 -11.27
C TYR A 83 9.59 14.36 -11.50
N ASP A 84 9.30 15.63 -11.16
CA ASP A 84 10.23 16.75 -11.33
C ASP A 84 11.50 16.55 -10.50
N TYR A 85 11.39 16.01 -9.26
CA TYR A 85 12.56 15.66 -8.46
C TYR A 85 13.45 14.63 -9.19
N TRP A 86 12.86 13.57 -9.72
CA TRP A 86 13.59 12.54 -10.46
C TRP A 86 14.22 13.09 -11.74
N HIS A 87 13.50 13.98 -12.43
CA HIS A 87 13.99 14.63 -13.64
C HIS A 87 15.19 15.51 -13.35
N GLU A 88 15.08 16.42 -12.37
CA GLU A 88 16.11 17.41 -12.06
C GLU A 88 17.38 16.82 -11.42
N ASN A 89 17.21 15.81 -10.55
CA ASN A 89 18.33 15.27 -9.77
C ASN A 89 18.95 14.00 -10.38
N HIS A 90 18.20 13.24 -11.18
CA HIS A 90 18.62 11.94 -11.68
C HIS A 90 18.47 11.79 -13.21
N ASN A 91 18.24 12.87 -13.94
CA ASN A 91 18.02 12.87 -15.39
C ASN A 91 16.95 11.85 -15.83
N HIS A 92 15.89 11.74 -15.06
CA HIS A 92 14.78 10.85 -15.38
C HIS A 92 13.90 11.45 -16.48
N TYR A 93 13.73 10.70 -17.55
CA TYR A 93 12.83 11.04 -18.66
C TYR A 93 11.87 9.89 -18.90
N PRO A 94 10.65 10.17 -19.39
CA PRO A 94 9.74 9.10 -19.79
C PRO A 94 10.42 8.20 -20.84
N THR A 95 10.31 6.90 -20.68
CA THR A 95 10.78 5.91 -21.66
C THR A 95 9.99 6.04 -22.97
N GLU A 96 10.49 5.44 -24.05
CA GLU A 96 9.78 5.43 -25.34
C GLU A 96 8.38 4.81 -25.22
N SER A 97 8.23 3.75 -24.41
CA SER A 97 6.92 3.11 -24.16
C SER A 97 5.97 4.01 -23.38
N GLN A 98 6.47 4.76 -22.39
CA GLN A 98 5.67 5.73 -21.63
C GLN A 98 5.25 6.91 -22.49
N ASN A 99 6.17 7.44 -23.32
CA ASN A 99 5.85 8.51 -24.27
C ASN A 99 4.80 8.06 -25.30
N ARG A 100 4.93 6.84 -25.83
CA ARG A 100 3.95 6.28 -26.76
C ARG A 100 2.60 6.13 -26.09
N ARG A 101 2.55 5.56 -24.88
CA ARG A 101 1.32 5.44 -24.10
C ARG A 101 0.67 6.79 -23.83
N MET A 102 1.45 7.82 -23.48
CA MET A 102 0.96 9.17 -23.27
C MET A 102 0.36 9.74 -24.56
N ALA A 103 1.08 9.60 -25.69
CA ALA A 103 0.61 10.07 -26.99
C ALA A 103 -0.67 9.36 -27.43
N ASP A 104 -0.75 8.03 -27.28
CA ASP A 104 -1.94 7.24 -27.62
C ASP A 104 -3.13 7.61 -26.73
N TYR A 105 -2.90 7.87 -25.45
CA TYR A 105 -3.96 8.28 -24.51
C TYR A 105 -4.51 9.67 -24.84
N LEU A 106 -3.64 10.62 -25.15
CA LEU A 106 -3.98 11.99 -25.52
C LEU A 106 -4.59 12.14 -26.93
N ALA A 107 -4.48 11.10 -27.78
CA ALA A 107 -5.01 11.13 -29.13
C ALA A 107 -6.56 11.11 -29.18
N SER A 108 -7.23 10.65 -28.12
CA SER A 108 -8.69 10.70 -27.99
C SER A 108 -9.12 11.96 -27.24
N ALA A 109 -10.30 12.48 -27.57
CA ALA A 109 -10.86 13.64 -26.86
C ALA A 109 -11.06 13.35 -25.37
N GLU A 110 -11.58 12.18 -25.02
CA GLU A 110 -11.80 11.75 -23.65
C GLU A 110 -10.48 11.65 -22.87
N GLY A 111 -9.43 11.15 -23.50
CA GLY A 111 -8.10 11.03 -22.88
C GLY A 111 -7.44 12.38 -22.67
N TYR A 112 -7.58 13.28 -23.64
CA TYR A 112 -7.09 14.66 -23.55
C TYR A 112 -7.79 15.41 -22.41
N ASP A 113 -9.13 15.40 -22.40
CA ASP A 113 -9.92 16.06 -21.36
C ASP A 113 -9.63 15.51 -19.96
N HIS A 114 -9.48 14.18 -19.86
CA HIS A 114 -9.12 13.51 -18.60
C HIS A 114 -7.76 13.99 -18.07
N VAL A 115 -6.71 13.94 -18.88
CA VAL A 115 -5.36 14.37 -18.46
C VAL A 115 -5.37 15.84 -18.08
N LEU A 116 -6.01 16.70 -18.87
CA LEU A 116 -6.11 18.12 -18.58
C LEU A 116 -6.85 18.40 -17.27
N HIS A 117 -7.96 17.70 -17.02
CA HIS A 117 -8.71 17.79 -15.76
C HIS A 117 -7.81 17.41 -14.56
N VAL A 118 -7.09 16.29 -14.62
CA VAL A 118 -6.23 15.82 -13.53
C VAL A 118 -5.04 16.76 -13.30
N VAL A 119 -4.44 17.32 -14.37
CA VAL A 119 -3.37 18.33 -14.25
C VAL A 119 -3.89 19.59 -13.56
N LYS A 120 -5.06 20.10 -13.98
CA LYS A 120 -5.69 21.26 -13.35
C LYS A 120 -5.97 21.02 -11.87
N MET A 121 -6.57 19.90 -11.52
CA MET A 121 -6.80 19.51 -10.11
C MET A 121 -5.51 19.51 -9.28
N ARG A 122 -4.40 18.98 -9.83
CA ARG A 122 -3.10 18.93 -9.13
C ARG A 122 -2.55 20.33 -8.90
N LEU A 123 -2.58 21.18 -9.91
CA LEU A 123 -2.08 22.56 -9.83
C LEU A 123 -2.91 23.41 -8.87
N GLU A 124 -4.25 23.33 -8.93
CA GLU A 124 -5.15 23.99 -7.98
C GLU A 124 -4.86 23.59 -6.53
N ALA A 125 -4.68 22.30 -6.28
CA ALA A 125 -4.34 21.79 -4.95
C ALA A 125 -2.94 22.23 -4.47
N SER A 126 -2.05 22.59 -5.40
CA SER A 126 -0.71 23.15 -5.10
C SER A 126 -0.76 24.68 -4.91
N GLY A 127 -1.93 25.30 -5.00
CA GLY A 127 -2.15 26.74 -4.79
C GLY A 127 -2.02 27.60 -6.04
N GLU A 128 -1.87 27.00 -7.22
CA GLU A 128 -1.89 27.74 -8.49
C GLU A 128 -3.31 28.25 -8.76
N ASN A 129 -3.38 29.54 -9.10
CA ASN A 129 -4.65 30.22 -9.41
C ASN A 129 -4.66 30.68 -10.87
N HIS A 130 -5.83 30.92 -11.41
CA HIS A 130 -6.02 31.44 -12.78
C HIS A 130 -5.58 30.46 -13.88
N LEU A 131 -5.75 29.15 -13.67
CA LEU A 131 -5.42 28.12 -14.65
C LEU A 131 -6.20 28.30 -15.98
N GLU A 132 -7.34 28.96 -15.94
CA GLU A 132 -8.14 29.32 -17.11
C GLU A 132 -7.41 30.29 -18.08
N THR A 133 -6.37 30.97 -17.61
CA THR A 133 -5.53 31.85 -18.43
C THR A 133 -4.34 31.16 -19.07
N ILE A 134 -4.04 29.93 -18.66
CA ILE A 134 -2.92 29.15 -19.17
C ILE A 134 -3.38 28.31 -20.35
N PRO A 135 -2.71 28.39 -21.53
CA PRO A 135 -3.06 27.53 -22.66
C PRO A 135 -2.95 26.04 -22.28
N ASP A 136 -3.86 25.21 -22.77
CA ASP A 136 -3.89 23.79 -22.47
C ASP A 136 -2.58 23.05 -22.82
N ASP A 137 -1.91 23.44 -23.93
CA ASP A 137 -0.61 22.86 -24.30
C ASP A 137 0.49 23.14 -23.25
N ALA A 138 0.43 24.28 -22.57
CA ALA A 138 1.34 24.60 -21.48
C ALA A 138 0.99 23.80 -20.22
N LEU A 139 -0.29 23.53 -19.95
CA LEU A 139 -0.72 22.68 -18.86
C LEU A 139 -0.34 21.21 -19.08
N LEU A 140 -0.39 20.71 -20.32
CA LEU A 140 0.00 19.34 -20.65
C LEU A 140 1.49 19.04 -20.43
N GLN A 141 2.36 20.04 -20.30
CA GLN A 141 3.76 19.82 -19.91
C GLN A 141 3.89 19.20 -18.51
N TYR A 142 2.90 19.39 -17.66
CA TYR A 142 2.83 18.75 -16.33
C TYR A 142 2.33 17.30 -16.35
N ALA A 143 1.96 16.77 -17.53
CA ALA A 143 1.42 15.42 -17.65
C ALA A 143 2.47 14.31 -17.51
N ASN A 144 3.78 14.60 -17.68
CA ASN A 144 4.84 13.59 -17.63
C ASN A 144 4.79 12.74 -16.34
N GLY A 145 4.55 13.36 -15.19
CA GLY A 145 4.43 12.67 -13.90
C GLY A 145 3.26 11.68 -13.85
N LEU A 146 2.17 11.94 -14.61
CA LEU A 146 1.03 11.05 -14.69
C LEU A 146 1.32 9.75 -15.46
N PHE A 147 2.40 9.70 -16.24
CA PHE A 147 2.78 8.54 -17.05
C PHE A 147 4.11 7.91 -16.62
N ALA A 148 5.02 8.72 -16.06
CA ALA A 148 6.38 8.31 -15.71
C ALA A 148 6.76 8.58 -14.24
N GLY A 149 5.80 8.85 -13.37
CA GLY A 149 6.04 9.06 -11.93
C GLY A 149 6.46 7.80 -11.19
N GLY A 150 7.13 8.00 -10.05
CA GLY A 150 7.70 6.96 -9.18
C GLY A 150 6.84 6.62 -7.95
N HIS A 151 5.62 7.11 -7.87
CA HIS A 151 4.70 6.87 -6.77
C HIS A 151 3.39 6.30 -7.30
N ASP A 152 3.15 5.01 -7.05
CA ASP A 152 1.95 4.30 -7.48
C ASP A 152 0.98 4.03 -6.33
N VAL A 153 -0.30 3.94 -6.69
CA VAL A 153 -1.37 3.51 -5.78
C VAL A 153 -2.09 2.31 -6.41
N ILE A 154 -2.23 1.23 -5.66
CA ILE A 154 -3.07 0.10 -6.03
C ILE A 154 -4.38 0.21 -5.26
N VAL A 155 -5.45 0.51 -5.98
CA VAL A 155 -6.78 0.76 -5.44
C VAL A 155 -7.66 -0.47 -5.64
N ALA A 156 -8.34 -0.93 -4.60
CA ALA A 156 -9.33 -2.00 -4.70
C ALA A 156 -10.65 -1.49 -5.31
N ARG A 157 -11.43 -2.39 -5.89
CA ARG A 157 -12.71 -2.08 -6.55
C ARG A 157 -13.72 -1.43 -5.60
N ARG A 158 -13.86 -1.97 -4.42
CA ARG A 158 -14.96 -1.65 -3.50
C ARG A 158 -14.55 -0.64 -2.43
N HIS A 159 -15.36 0.39 -2.24
CA HIS A 159 -15.29 1.26 -1.07
C HIS A 159 -15.99 0.61 0.13
N TYR A 160 -17.17 0.04 -0.11
CA TYR A 160 -17.97 -0.66 0.89
C TYR A 160 -18.11 -2.15 0.55
N VAL A 161 -18.35 -2.98 1.54
CA VAL A 161 -18.65 -4.40 1.32
C VAL A 161 -19.95 -4.56 0.53
N ASP A 162 -20.07 -5.65 -0.23
CA ASP A 162 -21.28 -5.92 -1.00
C ASP A 162 -22.48 -6.04 -0.04
N GLY A 163 -23.56 -5.33 -0.34
CA GLY A 163 -24.76 -5.27 0.49
C GLY A 163 -24.66 -4.34 1.72
N ALA A 164 -23.62 -3.51 1.82
CA ALA A 164 -23.50 -2.53 2.89
C ALA A 164 -24.73 -1.58 2.90
N THR A 165 -25.18 -1.23 4.09
CA THR A 165 -26.29 -0.31 4.33
C THR A 165 -25.87 0.93 5.13
N ARG A 166 -24.64 0.94 5.64
CA ARG A 166 -24.12 1.96 6.55
C ARG A 166 -22.68 2.36 6.17
N THR A 167 -22.31 3.58 6.48
CA THR A 167 -21.01 4.16 6.15
C THR A 167 -19.83 3.58 6.95
N ASP A 168 -20.04 2.75 7.94
CA ASP A 168 -19.01 2.05 8.70
C ASP A 168 -18.70 0.63 8.16
N GLN A 169 -19.35 0.22 7.06
CA GLN A 169 -19.16 -1.08 6.42
C GLN A 169 -18.17 -1.01 5.25
N ASN A 170 -17.00 -0.43 5.51
CA ASN A 170 -15.95 -0.29 4.50
C ASN A 170 -15.34 -1.64 4.09
N ALA A 171 -15.02 -1.78 2.81
CA ALA A 171 -14.27 -2.92 2.29
C ALA A 171 -12.79 -2.76 2.64
N SER A 172 -12.28 -3.63 3.52
CA SER A 172 -10.89 -3.67 3.99
C SER A 172 -10.12 -4.86 3.39
N ALA A 173 -8.81 -4.96 3.64
CA ALA A 173 -8.03 -6.14 3.25
C ALA A 173 -8.59 -7.44 3.84
N GLY A 174 -9.12 -7.41 5.08
CA GLY A 174 -9.74 -8.58 5.71
C GLY A 174 -11.15 -8.92 5.20
N THR A 175 -11.79 -8.06 4.40
CA THR A 175 -13.09 -8.37 3.79
C THR A 175 -12.99 -8.85 2.34
N LEU A 176 -11.79 -8.87 1.77
CA LEU A 176 -11.53 -9.50 0.48
C LEU A 176 -11.72 -11.02 0.61
N SER A 177 -12.10 -11.68 -0.46
CA SER A 177 -11.96 -13.14 -0.51
C SER A 177 -10.47 -13.53 -0.54
N VAL A 178 -10.16 -14.77 -0.16
CA VAL A 178 -8.79 -15.30 -0.22
C VAL A 178 -8.17 -15.11 -1.61
N ALA A 179 -8.95 -15.36 -2.68
CA ALA A 179 -8.47 -15.22 -4.05
C ALA A 179 -8.20 -13.75 -4.42
N GLU A 180 -9.04 -12.81 -4.01
CA GLU A 180 -8.82 -11.37 -4.21
C GLU A 180 -7.60 -10.89 -3.43
N HIS A 181 -7.42 -11.34 -2.18
CA HIS A 181 -6.26 -10.94 -1.37
C HIS A 181 -4.95 -11.49 -1.97
N ARG A 182 -4.91 -12.74 -2.43
CA ARG A 182 -3.76 -13.31 -3.16
C ARG A 182 -3.44 -12.51 -4.41
N ALA A 183 -4.46 -12.13 -5.17
CA ALA A 183 -4.30 -11.30 -6.36
C ALA A 183 -3.77 -9.90 -6.01
N TYR A 184 -4.26 -9.29 -4.95
CA TYR A 184 -3.82 -7.98 -4.44
C TYR A 184 -2.34 -8.00 -4.04
N ILE A 185 -1.89 -9.03 -3.30
CA ILE A 185 -0.49 -9.18 -2.88
C ILE A 185 0.42 -9.43 -4.10
N GLY A 186 0.04 -10.35 -4.99
CA GLY A 186 0.81 -10.64 -6.21
C GLY A 186 0.93 -9.40 -7.12
N TYR A 187 -0.14 -8.64 -7.28
CA TYR A 187 -0.15 -7.40 -8.05
C TYR A 187 0.72 -6.31 -7.42
N THR A 188 0.72 -6.21 -6.09
CA THR A 188 1.61 -5.32 -5.35
C THR A 188 3.08 -5.67 -5.58
N ILE A 189 3.45 -6.96 -5.53
CA ILE A 189 4.81 -7.43 -5.79
C ILE A 189 5.25 -7.10 -7.22
N ALA A 190 4.38 -7.30 -8.21
CA ALA A 190 4.66 -6.95 -9.59
C ALA A 190 4.91 -5.45 -9.77
N ALA A 191 4.05 -4.60 -9.20
CA ALA A 191 4.20 -3.16 -9.24
C ALA A 191 5.45 -2.67 -8.51
N LEU A 192 5.80 -3.29 -7.39
CA LEU A 192 7.01 -2.99 -6.62
C LEU A 192 8.27 -3.28 -7.45
N LYS A 193 8.34 -4.45 -8.08
CA LYS A 193 9.44 -4.82 -8.99
C LYS A 193 9.59 -3.84 -10.15
N ASP A 194 8.46 -3.45 -10.75
CA ASP A 194 8.44 -2.52 -11.88
C ASP A 194 8.99 -1.14 -11.51
N LEU A 195 8.68 -0.62 -10.31
CA LEU A 195 9.18 0.67 -9.85
C LEU A 195 10.70 0.70 -9.62
N TYR A 196 11.35 -0.43 -9.36
CA TYR A 196 12.81 -0.50 -9.33
C TYR A 196 13.45 -0.26 -10.70
N ASN A 197 12.68 -0.43 -11.79
CA ASN A 197 13.13 -0.15 -13.15
C ASN A 197 12.89 1.31 -13.59
N LEU A 198 12.33 2.14 -12.71
CA LEU A 198 12.02 3.54 -13.03
C LEU A 198 13.29 4.32 -13.42
N ASN A 199 14.31 4.23 -12.58
CA ASN A 199 15.58 4.95 -12.76
C ASN A 199 16.70 4.17 -12.04
N PRO A 200 17.93 4.13 -12.58
CA PRO A 200 19.06 3.49 -11.89
C PRO A 200 19.40 4.04 -10.52
N ALA A 201 18.97 5.26 -10.19
CA ALA A 201 19.15 5.87 -8.87
C ALA A 201 18.15 5.37 -7.81
N VAL A 202 17.13 4.60 -8.18
CA VAL A 202 16.19 4.01 -7.20
C VAL A 202 16.95 3.01 -6.34
N LYS A 203 17.09 3.33 -5.06
CA LYS A 203 17.73 2.47 -4.05
C LYS A 203 16.72 1.59 -3.31
N TYR A 204 15.53 2.12 -3.09
CA TYR A 204 14.48 1.42 -2.38
C TYR A 204 13.09 1.75 -2.94
N VAL A 205 12.18 0.80 -2.90
CA VAL A 205 10.76 1.02 -3.15
C VAL A 205 10.00 0.60 -1.89
N THR A 206 9.42 1.55 -1.20
CA THR A 206 8.58 1.25 -0.04
C THR A 206 7.17 0.91 -0.49
N ALA A 207 6.58 -0.15 0.07
CA ALA A 207 5.16 -0.48 -0.09
C ALA A 207 4.48 -0.43 1.27
N PHE A 208 3.34 0.27 1.34
CA PHE A 208 2.58 0.42 2.57
C PHE A 208 1.10 0.65 2.32
N GLN A 209 0.29 0.33 3.32
CA GLN A 209 -1.14 0.58 3.34
C GLN A 209 -1.50 1.31 4.63
N ASN A 210 -2.19 2.42 4.51
CA ASN A 210 -2.80 3.12 5.64
C ASN A 210 -4.30 2.82 5.63
N TRP A 211 -4.79 2.19 6.68
CA TRP A 211 -6.20 1.86 6.83
C TRP A 211 -6.84 2.76 7.88
N LEU A 212 -7.86 3.52 7.50
CA LEU A 212 -8.59 4.53 8.25
C LEU A 212 -7.76 5.77 8.65
N LYS A 213 -8.45 6.88 8.83
CA LYS A 213 -7.88 8.20 9.19
C LYS A 213 -6.85 8.18 10.34
N PRO A 214 -7.08 7.47 11.48
CA PRO A 214 -6.09 7.48 12.56
C PRO A 214 -4.76 6.82 12.21
N ALA A 215 -4.74 6.01 11.15
CA ALA A 215 -3.52 5.42 10.59
C ALA A 215 -2.89 6.27 9.48
N GLY A 216 -3.46 7.45 9.19
CA GLY A 216 -2.94 8.37 8.17
C GLY A 216 -3.54 8.16 6.77
N ALA A 217 -4.65 7.43 6.65
CA ALA A 217 -5.35 7.29 5.38
C ALA A 217 -6.04 8.61 4.99
N SER A 218 -5.88 9.03 3.73
CA SER A 218 -6.63 10.15 3.15
C SER A 218 -8.04 9.73 2.74
N PHE A 219 -8.21 8.45 2.37
CA PHE A 219 -9.48 7.83 1.96
C PHE A 219 -9.67 6.51 2.71
N ASP A 220 -10.88 6.27 3.21
CA ASP A 220 -11.30 4.99 3.80
C ASP A 220 -11.70 3.97 2.69
N HIS A 221 -11.04 4.03 1.55
CA HIS A 221 -11.14 3.11 0.42
C HIS A 221 -9.84 2.29 0.39
N LEU A 222 -9.95 0.97 0.35
CA LEU A 222 -8.78 0.09 0.40
C LEU A 222 -7.81 0.40 -0.74
N HIS A 223 -6.61 0.81 -0.37
CA HIS A 223 -5.52 1.08 -1.30
C HIS A 223 -4.16 0.85 -0.67
N LYS A 224 -3.17 0.51 -1.49
CA LYS A 224 -1.77 0.36 -1.10
C LYS A 224 -0.92 1.31 -1.93
N GLN A 225 0.07 1.93 -1.32
CA GLN A 225 0.98 2.88 -1.96
C GLN A 225 2.36 2.27 -2.13
N LEU A 226 3.01 2.60 -3.23
CA LEU A 226 4.38 2.21 -3.55
C LEU A 226 5.16 3.44 -3.96
N VAL A 227 6.28 3.71 -3.30
CA VAL A 227 7.09 4.91 -3.56
C VAL A 227 8.53 4.51 -3.82
N ALA A 228 9.04 4.87 -4.99
CA ALA A 228 10.47 4.78 -5.30
C ALA A 228 11.22 5.94 -4.64
N VAL A 229 12.34 5.62 -4.00
CA VAL A 229 13.23 6.60 -3.34
C VAL A 229 14.69 6.31 -3.68
N ASP A 230 15.51 7.33 -3.68
CA ASP A 230 16.94 7.29 -4.00
C ASP A 230 17.84 7.18 -2.76
N GLU A 231 17.24 6.92 -1.61
CA GLU A 231 17.95 6.75 -0.34
C GLU A 231 17.34 5.63 0.51
N TYR A 232 18.03 5.24 1.56
CA TYR A 232 17.50 4.32 2.56
C TYR A 232 16.99 5.12 3.76
N GLY A 233 15.88 4.70 4.34
CA GLY A 233 15.47 5.22 5.64
C GLY A 233 16.42 4.71 6.75
N VAL A 234 16.59 5.51 7.80
CA VAL A 234 17.45 5.21 8.97
C VAL A 234 17.25 3.79 9.54
N GLN A 235 16.02 3.28 9.49
CA GLN A 235 15.73 1.91 9.95
C GLN A 235 16.34 0.85 9.04
N ILE A 236 16.29 1.03 7.73
CA ILE A 236 16.89 0.12 6.75
C ILE A 236 18.41 0.11 6.90
N GLU A 237 19.04 1.27 7.04
CA GLU A 237 20.49 1.37 7.28
C GLU A 237 20.92 0.68 8.58
N ALA A 238 20.22 0.97 9.68
CA ALA A 238 20.52 0.36 10.98
C ALA A 238 20.28 -1.16 10.98
N GLU A 239 19.29 -1.64 10.25
CA GLU A 239 19.02 -3.06 10.09
C GLU A 239 20.10 -3.74 9.23
N ALA A 240 20.46 -3.13 8.09
CA ALA A 240 21.52 -3.63 7.21
C ALA A 240 22.84 -3.79 7.99
N ALA A 241 23.21 -2.79 8.79
CA ALA A 241 24.41 -2.85 9.63
C ALA A 241 24.35 -4.00 10.67
N ARG A 242 23.19 -4.23 11.30
CA ARG A 242 22.99 -5.34 12.26
C ARG A 242 23.04 -6.70 11.58
N VAL A 243 22.42 -6.82 10.41
CA VAL A 243 22.43 -8.07 9.63
C VAL A 243 23.83 -8.40 9.12
N ALA A 244 24.59 -7.39 8.66
CA ALA A 244 25.99 -7.56 8.26
C ALA A 244 26.85 -8.03 9.44
N ALA A 245 26.66 -7.48 10.65
CA ALA A 245 27.35 -7.89 11.85
C ALA A 245 26.92 -9.28 12.39
N ASN A 246 25.66 -9.67 12.15
CA ASN A 246 25.10 -10.96 12.58
C ASN A 246 24.11 -11.49 11.53
N PRO A 247 24.57 -12.20 10.48
CA PRO A 247 23.69 -12.77 9.45
C PRO A 247 22.66 -13.77 9.96
N ALA A 248 22.84 -14.30 11.17
CA ALA A 248 21.91 -15.23 11.81
C ALA A 248 20.77 -14.52 12.58
N ILE A 249 20.73 -13.20 12.63
CA ILE A 249 19.82 -12.43 13.51
C ILE A 249 18.35 -12.80 13.30
N TYR A 250 17.90 -12.97 12.06
CA TYR A 250 16.50 -13.31 11.77
C TYR A 250 16.15 -14.72 12.27
N ARG A 251 17.08 -15.69 12.11
CA ARG A 251 16.89 -17.05 12.65
C ARG A 251 16.83 -17.02 14.17
N GLN A 252 17.67 -16.20 14.82
CA GLN A 252 17.66 -16.03 16.26
C GLN A 252 16.36 -15.39 16.76
N ILE A 253 15.82 -14.40 16.02
CA ILE A 253 14.53 -13.78 16.32
C ILE A 253 13.41 -14.82 16.22
N LEU A 254 13.32 -15.60 15.12
CA LEU A 254 12.30 -16.65 14.97
C LEU A 254 12.40 -17.71 16.07
N HIS A 255 13.61 -18.13 16.42
CA HIS A 255 13.83 -19.05 17.53
C HIS A 255 13.35 -18.47 18.86
N TYR A 256 13.66 -17.18 19.11
CA TYR A 256 13.20 -16.47 20.32
C TYR A 256 11.68 -16.38 20.37
N VAL A 257 11.05 -15.99 19.27
CA VAL A 257 9.58 -15.88 19.13
C VAL A 257 8.90 -17.22 19.41
N GLY A 258 9.42 -18.32 18.83
CA GLY A 258 8.92 -19.67 19.10
C GLY A 258 9.09 -20.09 20.55
N HIS A 259 10.30 -19.92 21.11
CA HIS A 259 10.60 -20.27 22.50
C HIS A 259 9.75 -19.46 23.50
N ARG A 260 9.47 -18.20 23.19
CA ARG A 260 8.64 -17.31 24.02
C ARG A 260 7.16 -17.39 23.74
N GLN A 261 6.74 -18.35 22.92
CA GLN A 261 5.32 -18.58 22.60
C GLN A 261 4.61 -17.32 22.06
N MET A 262 5.25 -16.61 21.14
CA MET A 262 4.70 -15.37 20.54
C MET A 262 4.08 -15.63 19.16
N MET A 263 4.10 -16.87 18.67
CA MET A 263 3.49 -17.27 17.40
C MET A 263 1.98 -17.17 17.48
N ILE A 264 1.36 -16.69 16.42
CA ILE A 264 -0.10 -16.55 16.28
C ILE A 264 -0.63 -17.65 15.35
N LEU A 265 -0.15 -17.68 14.11
CA LEU A 265 -0.53 -18.69 13.11
C LEU A 265 0.62 -18.88 12.11
N GLY A 266 0.51 -19.87 11.26
CA GLY A 266 1.46 -20.11 10.17
C GLY A 266 0.97 -21.19 9.22
N ASN A 267 1.62 -21.27 8.08
CA ASN A 267 1.53 -22.35 7.11
C ASN A 267 2.92 -22.77 6.63
N ASP A 268 3.02 -23.58 5.59
CA ASP A 268 4.31 -24.07 5.06
C ASP A 268 5.18 -22.93 4.47
N TYR A 269 4.64 -21.73 4.23
CA TYR A 269 5.31 -20.65 3.52
C TYR A 269 5.57 -19.39 4.35
N ALA A 270 4.81 -19.19 5.43
CA ALA A 270 4.93 -17.99 6.26
C ALA A 270 4.46 -18.24 7.69
N VAL A 271 4.95 -17.40 8.60
CA VAL A 271 4.53 -17.36 10.01
C VAL A 271 4.09 -15.95 10.38
N GLY A 272 3.02 -15.86 11.18
CA GLY A 272 2.53 -14.65 11.81
C GLY A 272 2.78 -14.70 13.31
N PHE A 273 3.34 -13.64 13.88
CA PHE A 273 3.65 -13.59 15.31
C PHE A 273 3.48 -12.18 15.87
N ALA A 274 3.23 -12.07 17.18
CA ALA A 274 3.24 -10.80 17.89
C ALA A 274 4.67 -10.29 18.02
N ASP A 275 4.99 -9.21 17.32
CA ASP A 275 6.33 -8.64 17.25
C ASP A 275 6.58 -7.68 18.43
N PHE A 276 7.84 -7.36 18.67
CA PHE A 276 8.30 -6.60 19.82
C PHE A 276 9.27 -5.47 19.42
N GLY A 277 9.38 -4.48 20.29
CA GLY A 277 10.27 -3.36 20.04
C GLY A 277 9.69 -2.25 19.16
N HIS A 278 8.42 -2.38 18.73
CA HIS A 278 7.73 -1.39 17.94
C HIS A 278 6.99 -0.34 18.77
N ARG A 279 6.72 0.78 18.14
CA ARG A 279 5.95 1.89 18.71
C ARG A 279 4.49 1.52 19.00
N TYR A 280 3.91 0.68 18.17
CA TYR A 280 2.53 0.21 18.26
C TYR A 280 2.50 -1.30 18.46
N GLN A 281 1.33 -1.82 18.84
CA GLN A 281 1.05 -3.25 18.76
C GLN A 281 1.28 -3.69 17.32
N THR A 282 2.17 -4.63 17.13
CA THR A 282 2.61 -5.03 15.79
C THR A 282 2.55 -6.53 15.64
N ILE A 283 1.97 -6.97 14.54
CA ILE A 283 2.01 -8.37 14.09
C ILE A 283 2.97 -8.40 12.90
N ALA A 284 3.91 -9.32 12.92
CA ALA A 284 4.83 -9.54 11.80
C ALA A 284 4.43 -10.80 11.04
N VAL A 285 4.46 -10.72 9.71
CA VAL A 285 4.35 -11.86 8.80
C VAL A 285 5.70 -12.05 8.12
N TRP A 286 6.35 -13.19 8.39
CA TRP A 286 7.65 -13.53 7.84
C TRP A 286 7.56 -14.77 6.96
N PRO A 287 7.97 -14.64 5.67
CA PRO A 287 8.14 -15.79 4.80
C PRO A 287 9.21 -16.76 5.34
N LEU A 288 9.00 -18.04 5.17
CA LEU A 288 9.93 -19.11 5.64
C LEU A 288 11.02 -19.43 4.59
N GLY A 289 10.80 -19.09 3.32
CA GLY A 289 11.73 -19.36 2.23
C GLY A 289 13.04 -18.57 2.31
N PRO A 290 14.04 -18.92 1.49
CA PRO A 290 15.35 -18.27 1.46
C PRO A 290 15.38 -16.96 0.67
N ALA A 291 14.35 -16.65 -0.13
CA ALA A 291 14.30 -15.46 -0.94
C ALA A 291 14.37 -14.18 -0.09
N LEU A 292 15.05 -13.16 -0.61
CA LEU A 292 15.28 -11.89 0.06
C LEU A 292 14.44 -10.76 -0.53
N LEU A 293 14.03 -10.91 -1.78
CA LEU A 293 13.23 -9.94 -2.51
C LEU A 293 11.81 -10.49 -2.75
N PRO A 294 10.77 -9.67 -2.64
CA PRO A 294 9.38 -10.13 -2.78
C PRO A 294 9.08 -10.87 -4.08
N TRP A 295 9.70 -10.49 -5.18
CA TRP A 295 9.51 -11.09 -6.51
C TRP A 295 10.36 -12.33 -6.80
N GLU A 296 11.17 -12.79 -5.85
CA GLU A 296 11.92 -14.05 -5.93
C GLU A 296 11.11 -15.25 -5.43
N TYR A 297 9.99 -15.01 -4.73
CA TYR A 297 9.08 -16.06 -4.28
C TYR A 297 8.24 -16.62 -5.42
N THR A 298 8.01 -17.93 -5.42
CA THR A 298 7.09 -18.56 -6.35
C THR A 298 5.65 -18.11 -6.11
N ARG A 299 4.77 -18.31 -7.09
CA ARG A 299 3.34 -17.99 -6.96
C ARG A 299 2.72 -18.64 -5.72
N GLU A 300 3.02 -19.92 -5.50
CA GLU A 300 2.51 -20.69 -4.36
C GLU A 300 3.00 -20.13 -3.02
N GLN A 301 4.27 -19.72 -2.95
CA GLN A 301 4.81 -19.07 -1.75
C GLN A 301 4.16 -17.72 -1.49
N VAL A 302 3.94 -16.91 -2.53
CA VAL A 302 3.24 -15.62 -2.42
C VAL A 302 1.80 -15.83 -1.96
N ASP A 303 1.11 -16.83 -2.50
CA ASP A 303 -0.25 -17.18 -2.10
C ASP A 303 -0.29 -17.60 -0.61
N GLY A 304 0.68 -18.39 -0.14
CA GLY A 304 0.77 -18.78 1.28
C GLY A 304 1.12 -17.62 2.22
N ILE A 305 1.98 -16.69 1.80
CA ILE A 305 2.26 -15.45 2.54
C ILE A 305 0.98 -14.61 2.65
N SER A 306 0.26 -14.48 1.53
CA SER A 306 -1.01 -13.76 1.46
C SER A 306 -2.06 -14.37 2.39
N ASP A 307 -2.16 -15.70 2.47
CA ASP A 307 -3.14 -16.38 3.32
C ASP A 307 -2.93 -16.07 4.81
N VAL A 308 -1.68 -16.09 5.27
CA VAL A 308 -1.33 -15.73 6.66
C VAL A 308 -1.68 -14.27 6.92
N LEU A 309 -1.30 -13.36 6.02
CA LEU A 309 -1.57 -11.94 6.17
C LEU A 309 -3.10 -11.66 6.14
N HIS A 310 -3.83 -12.31 5.23
CA HIS A 310 -5.28 -12.17 5.11
C HIS A 310 -6.00 -12.62 6.38
N ALA A 311 -5.67 -13.78 6.92
CA ALA A 311 -6.24 -14.25 8.18
C ALA A 311 -6.03 -13.25 9.33
N LEU A 312 -4.84 -12.63 9.40
CA LEU A 312 -4.55 -11.58 10.39
C LEU A 312 -5.37 -10.31 10.16
N HIS A 313 -5.56 -9.88 8.90
CA HIS A 313 -6.45 -8.76 8.59
C HIS A 313 -7.92 -9.06 8.95
N CYS A 314 -8.39 -10.29 8.71
CA CYS A 314 -9.72 -10.73 9.13
C CYS A 314 -9.89 -10.65 10.66
N ALA A 315 -8.92 -11.17 11.40
CA ALA A 315 -8.94 -11.20 12.87
C ALA A 315 -8.85 -9.78 13.48
N VAL A 316 -8.00 -8.90 12.94
CA VAL A 316 -7.92 -7.49 13.36
C VAL A 316 -9.23 -6.76 13.08
N GLY A 317 -9.85 -7.05 11.95
CA GLY A 317 -11.15 -6.51 11.54
C GLY A 317 -11.09 -5.09 10.95
N PRO A 318 -12.15 -4.70 10.21
CA PRO A 318 -12.18 -3.46 9.43
C PRO A 318 -12.29 -2.18 10.28
N ALA A 319 -12.66 -2.29 11.55
CA ALA A 319 -12.83 -1.13 12.43
C ALA A 319 -11.55 -0.69 13.15
N VAL A 320 -10.45 -1.44 13.00
CA VAL A 320 -9.16 -1.14 13.65
C VAL A 320 -8.26 -0.41 12.67
N PRO A 321 -7.84 0.83 12.99
CA PRO A 321 -6.87 1.56 12.16
C PRO A 321 -5.53 0.83 12.14
N THR A 322 -4.99 0.57 10.94
CA THR A 322 -3.72 -0.16 10.79
C THR A 322 -2.81 0.48 9.75
N ASN A 323 -1.50 0.35 9.98
CA ASN A 323 -0.52 0.48 8.91
C ASN A 323 0.02 -0.92 8.59
N GLU A 324 -0.04 -1.30 7.33
CA GLU A 324 0.72 -2.41 6.78
C GLU A 324 1.97 -1.86 6.13
N GLU A 325 3.14 -2.35 6.50
CA GLU A 325 4.44 -1.87 6.01
C GLU A 325 5.27 -3.05 5.54
N TRP A 326 5.83 -2.94 4.33
CA TRP A 326 6.66 -3.97 3.72
C TRP A 326 8.14 -3.62 3.83
N TYR A 327 8.93 -4.59 4.25
CA TYR A 327 10.38 -4.46 4.36
C TYR A 327 11.05 -5.59 3.58
N HIS A 328 12.04 -5.25 2.79
CA HIS A 328 12.84 -6.20 2.01
C HIS A 328 14.27 -5.64 1.85
N ARG A 329 15.15 -6.45 1.32
CA ARG A 329 16.52 -6.03 1.03
C ARG A 329 16.52 -4.95 -0.06
N PRO A 330 17.19 -3.81 0.13
CA PRO A 330 17.53 -2.93 -0.99
C PRO A 330 18.32 -3.69 -2.07
N VAL A 331 18.05 -3.40 -3.35
CA VAL A 331 18.59 -4.21 -4.46
C VAL A 331 20.11 -4.10 -4.62
N ASP A 332 20.69 -3.00 -4.17
CA ASP A 332 22.13 -2.69 -4.25
C ASP A 332 22.91 -3.05 -2.97
N LEU A 333 22.24 -3.60 -1.94
CA LEU A 333 22.91 -4.07 -0.73
C LEU A 333 23.10 -5.59 -0.74
N ASP A 334 24.33 -6.04 -0.55
CA ASP A 334 24.67 -7.47 -0.42
C ASP A 334 24.63 -7.91 1.07
N VAL A 335 23.44 -7.84 1.66
CA VAL A 335 23.19 -8.31 3.04
C VAL A 335 21.94 -9.19 3.05
N PRO A 336 21.89 -10.26 3.86
CA PRO A 336 20.76 -11.19 3.88
C PRO A 336 19.54 -10.63 4.66
N MET A 337 19.08 -9.45 4.30
CA MET A 337 17.86 -8.86 4.85
C MET A 337 16.64 -9.59 4.31
N ARG A 338 15.75 -10.04 5.19
CA ARG A 338 14.56 -10.80 4.82
C ARG A 338 13.39 -9.90 4.45
N PHE A 339 12.62 -10.34 3.45
CA PHE A 339 11.28 -9.81 3.22
C PHE A 339 10.39 -10.12 4.42
N ARG A 340 9.59 -9.13 4.83
CA ARG A 340 8.58 -9.24 5.88
C ARG A 340 7.53 -8.16 5.74
N ILE A 341 6.37 -8.42 6.30
CA ILE A 341 5.24 -7.48 6.35
C ILE A 341 4.90 -7.25 7.82
N LEU A 342 4.75 -5.99 8.21
CA LEU A 342 4.33 -5.58 9.54
C LEU A 342 2.94 -4.99 9.50
N LEU A 343 2.04 -5.51 10.33
CA LEU A 343 0.70 -4.97 10.54
C LEU A 343 0.65 -4.26 11.90
N LYS A 344 0.62 -2.94 11.89
CA LYS A 344 0.67 -2.09 13.09
C LYS A 344 -0.70 -1.53 13.43
N GLN A 345 -1.22 -1.82 14.61
CA GLN A 345 -2.50 -1.28 15.09
C GLN A 345 -2.32 0.14 15.63
N ARG A 346 -2.94 1.12 14.98
CA ARG A 346 -2.82 2.55 15.27
C ARG A 346 -3.86 3.02 16.30
N THR A 347 -3.85 2.38 17.44
CA THR A 347 -4.84 2.61 18.53
C THR A 347 -4.41 3.68 19.56
N SER A 348 -3.22 4.28 19.38
CA SER A 348 -2.71 5.34 20.26
C SER A 348 -1.97 6.43 19.49
N THR A 349 -1.88 7.63 20.07
CA THR A 349 -1.10 8.75 19.54
C THR A 349 0.17 8.94 20.36
N LEU A 350 1.20 9.55 19.74
CA LEU A 350 2.41 9.96 20.47
C LEU A 350 2.10 11.05 21.49
N ALA A 351 2.69 10.90 22.68
CA ALA A 351 2.75 11.95 23.67
C ALA A 351 4.15 12.59 23.74
N GLY A 352 4.29 13.67 24.52
CA GLY A 352 5.54 14.43 24.60
C GLY A 352 6.75 13.62 25.06
N PHE A 353 6.57 12.65 25.97
CA PHE A 353 7.64 11.76 26.39
C PHE A 353 8.22 10.96 25.22
N GLU A 354 7.35 10.34 24.43
CA GLU A 354 7.77 9.52 23.28
C GLU A 354 8.37 10.37 22.16
N GLY A 355 7.83 11.58 21.97
CA GLY A 355 8.34 12.53 20.99
C GLY A 355 9.75 13.02 21.32
N SER A 356 10.01 13.34 22.59
CA SER A 356 11.30 13.89 23.06
C SER A 356 12.37 12.82 23.22
N THR A 357 12.01 11.66 23.76
CA THR A 357 12.99 10.60 24.13
C THR A 357 13.19 9.54 23.07
N ARG A 358 12.30 9.43 22.09
CA ARG A 358 12.23 8.29 21.15
C ARG A 358 12.07 6.92 21.85
N ILE A 359 11.66 6.91 23.13
CA ILE A 359 11.32 5.69 23.88
C ILE A 359 9.80 5.53 23.82
N TYR A 360 9.35 4.46 23.21
CA TYR A 360 7.92 4.21 22.99
C TYR A 360 7.32 3.39 24.12
N LEU A 361 6.12 3.81 24.56
CA LEU A 361 5.32 3.11 25.54
C LEU A 361 4.22 2.35 24.82
N ASN A 362 4.27 1.02 24.88
CA ASN A 362 3.22 0.18 24.33
C ASN A 362 2.27 -0.24 25.47
N SER A 363 0.97 -0.12 25.26
CA SER A 363 -0.06 -0.46 26.25
C SER A 363 -0.33 -1.96 26.33
N VAL A 364 0.01 -2.71 25.28
CA VAL A 364 -0.21 -4.17 25.17
C VAL A 364 1.13 -4.85 24.94
N ASP A 365 1.45 -5.84 25.75
CA ASP A 365 2.64 -6.65 25.55
C ASP A 365 2.41 -7.72 24.46
N PRO A 366 3.49 -8.30 23.88
CA PRO A 366 3.37 -9.24 22.78
C PRO A 366 2.54 -10.50 23.11
N TRP A 367 2.59 -10.98 24.35
CA TRP A 367 1.82 -12.18 24.74
C TRP A 367 0.34 -11.89 24.81
N THR A 368 -0.06 -10.75 25.38
CA THR A 368 -1.44 -10.30 25.38
C THR A 368 -1.94 -10.12 23.93
N LEU A 369 -1.13 -9.49 23.05
CA LEU A 369 -1.50 -9.35 21.64
C LEU A 369 -1.65 -10.73 20.97
N ARG A 370 -0.73 -11.66 21.22
CA ARG A 370 -0.80 -13.03 20.69
C ARG A 370 -2.10 -13.71 21.12
N ASP A 371 -2.41 -13.69 22.42
CA ASP A 371 -3.57 -14.38 22.99
C ASP A 371 -4.87 -13.82 22.39
N GLU A 372 -4.98 -12.48 22.30
CA GLU A 372 -6.11 -11.82 21.67
C GLU A 372 -6.27 -12.17 20.18
N MET A 373 -5.17 -12.28 19.44
CA MET A 373 -5.21 -12.64 18.01
C MET A 373 -5.56 -14.11 17.79
N VAL A 374 -5.09 -15.02 18.65
CA VAL A 374 -5.45 -16.44 18.59
C VAL A 374 -6.96 -16.62 18.88
N GLU A 375 -7.48 -15.96 19.90
CA GLU A 375 -8.93 -15.99 20.22
C GLU A 375 -9.80 -15.47 19.05
N LEU A 376 -9.32 -14.47 18.31
CA LEU A 376 -10.05 -13.92 17.15
C LEU A 376 -9.97 -14.80 15.88
N LEU A 377 -9.02 -15.74 15.85
CA LEU A 377 -8.84 -16.68 14.74
C LEU A 377 -9.59 -18.01 14.94
N GLU A 378 -9.97 -18.35 16.19
CA GLU A 378 -10.82 -19.49 16.56
C GLU A 378 -12.29 -19.23 16.24
#